data_a470414180a3e3b7f47adf5d465b1ed9
#
_entry.id   a470414180a3e3b7f47adf5d465b1ed9
#
_cell.length_a   1.000
_cell.length_b   1.000
_cell.length_c   1.000
_cell.angle_alpha   90.00
_cell.angle_beta   90.00
_cell.angle_gamma   90.00
#
_symmetry.space_group_name_H-M   'P 1'
#
loop_
_entity.id
_entity.type
_entity.pdbx_description
1 polymer ?
#
loop_
_entity_poly.entity_id
_entity_poly.type
_entity_poly.pdbx_seq_one_letter_code
_entity_poly.pdbx_strand_id
1 'polypeptide(L)'
;MLAFVTGATGFVGSHVARALTDQGADLRLLVRAGSNTSNIAELHAELVTGDLREPASLEKAIAGCDAVFHVAADYRLWVRDPEEMYRANVEGTRAILDAAQKNRVRRVVYTSSVATMGFTSNRQLADEDSPVSLEDMIGPYKRSKFMAEQVAIEAARSGQDVVIVNPTTPIGERDIKPTPTGRIVLDFLKKKFPAYVDTGLNLVDVKACALGHIAAFEKGRSGERYILGGENLTLKQILDKLAAITGLPSPAIRVPYFVALATGVVDEIFTGRIRGREPRATIDAVRMGRKKMFVTSSKAERELEWKTVPVDAALGRAVKWFRENGYV
;
A
#
# COMPACT_ATOMS: atom_id res chain seq x y z
N MET A 1 15.89 19.32 -6.62
CA MET A 1 14.47 19.08 -6.99
C MET A 1 13.62 19.15 -5.75
N LEU A 2 12.56 19.97 -5.75
CA LEU A 2 11.60 20.01 -4.64
C LEU A 2 10.46 19.01 -4.91
N ALA A 3 10.39 17.94 -4.09
CA ALA A 3 9.38 16.90 -4.20
C ALA A 3 8.29 17.08 -3.14
N PHE A 4 7.05 17.15 -3.58
CA PHE A 4 5.88 17.12 -2.69
C PHE A 4 5.45 15.68 -2.44
N VAL A 5 5.36 15.28 -1.18
CA VAL A 5 4.97 13.91 -0.81
C VAL A 5 3.75 13.91 0.08
N THR A 6 2.70 13.22 -0.33
CA THR A 6 1.56 12.93 0.54
C THR A 6 1.72 11.57 1.20
N GLY A 7 1.17 11.39 2.39
CA GLY A 7 1.26 10.11 3.09
C GLY A 7 2.64 9.79 3.70
N ALA A 8 3.55 10.77 3.77
CA ALA A 8 4.90 10.59 4.31
C ALA A 8 4.93 10.13 5.78
N THR A 9 3.90 10.41 6.57
CA THR A 9 3.79 9.89 7.94
C THR A 9 3.44 8.40 8.00
N GLY A 10 2.99 7.82 6.89
CA GLY A 10 2.64 6.40 6.77
C GLY A 10 3.84 5.50 6.46
N PHE A 11 3.58 4.20 6.37
CA PHE A 11 4.61 3.18 6.15
C PHE A 11 5.35 3.36 4.81
N VAL A 12 4.67 3.22 3.68
CA VAL A 12 5.31 3.35 2.35
C VAL A 12 5.80 4.78 2.11
N GLY A 13 4.98 5.78 2.43
CA GLY A 13 5.32 7.19 2.16
C GLY A 13 6.56 7.66 2.92
N SER A 14 6.81 7.17 4.15
CA SER A 14 8.02 7.51 4.88
C SER A 14 9.29 6.94 4.24
N HIS A 15 9.19 5.76 3.62
CA HIS A 15 10.29 5.17 2.87
C HIS A 15 10.51 5.87 1.52
N VAL A 16 9.44 6.30 0.84
CA VAL A 16 9.54 7.12 -0.38
C VAL A 16 10.22 8.46 -0.05
N ALA A 17 9.82 9.13 1.02
CA ALA A 17 10.45 10.37 1.45
C ALA A 17 11.96 10.19 1.75
N ARG A 18 12.35 9.10 2.44
CA ARG A 18 13.77 8.78 2.68
C ARG A 18 14.52 8.52 1.37
N ALA A 19 13.96 7.71 0.49
CA ALA A 19 14.60 7.42 -0.78
C ALA A 19 14.81 8.69 -1.64
N LEU A 20 13.89 9.65 -1.58
CA LEU A 20 14.04 10.97 -2.22
C LEU A 20 15.16 11.79 -1.56
N THR A 21 15.23 11.80 -0.22
CA THR A 21 16.33 12.48 0.50
C THR A 21 17.67 11.88 0.16
N ASP A 22 17.78 10.55 0.09
CA ASP A 22 19.02 9.83 -0.25
C ASP A 22 19.49 10.18 -1.68
N GLN A 23 18.57 10.62 -2.55
CA GLN A 23 18.85 11.10 -3.92
C GLN A 23 19.09 12.63 -3.98
N GLY A 24 19.17 13.31 -2.84
CA GLY A 24 19.42 14.75 -2.77
C GLY A 24 18.22 15.63 -3.16
N ALA A 25 16.99 15.12 -3.07
CA ALA A 25 15.79 15.94 -3.26
C ALA A 25 15.46 16.72 -1.99
N ASP A 26 15.04 17.98 -2.16
CA ASP A 26 14.37 18.72 -1.12
C ASP A 26 12.93 18.23 -0.98
N LEU A 27 12.43 18.18 0.26
CA LEU A 27 11.12 17.61 0.53
C LEU A 27 10.14 18.64 1.08
N ARG A 28 8.93 18.61 0.55
CA ARG A 28 7.75 19.21 1.17
C ARG A 28 6.74 18.10 1.45
N LEU A 29 6.41 17.88 2.72
CA LEU A 29 5.59 16.78 3.19
C LEU A 29 4.22 17.25 3.64
N LEU A 30 3.15 16.74 3.02
CA LEU A 30 1.79 17.01 3.47
C LEU A 30 1.50 16.20 4.73
N VAL A 31 1.18 16.89 5.82
CA VAL A 31 0.80 16.30 7.10
C VAL A 31 -0.58 16.78 7.53
N ARG A 32 -1.41 15.91 8.06
CA ARG A 32 -2.70 16.32 8.65
C ARG A 32 -2.46 16.85 10.06
N ALA A 33 -3.25 17.82 10.47
CA ALA A 33 -3.22 18.31 11.85
C ALA A 33 -3.37 17.16 12.86
N GLY A 34 -2.50 17.11 13.86
CA GLY A 34 -2.48 16.05 14.88
C GLY A 34 -1.96 14.70 14.44
N SER A 35 -1.39 14.55 13.22
CA SER A 35 -0.77 13.30 12.79
C SER A 35 0.49 12.99 13.59
N ASN A 36 0.72 11.70 13.86
CA ASN A 36 2.00 11.24 14.38
C ASN A 36 3.08 11.38 13.30
N THR A 37 4.07 12.22 13.54
CA THR A 37 5.18 12.50 12.62
C THR A 37 6.46 11.73 12.92
N SER A 38 6.44 10.80 13.88
CA SER A 38 7.65 10.04 14.30
C SER A 38 8.34 9.31 13.14
N ASN A 39 7.59 8.88 12.10
CA ASN A 39 8.18 8.26 10.91
C ASN A 39 9.03 9.21 10.06
N ILE A 40 8.85 10.50 10.19
CA ILE A 40 9.54 11.53 9.38
C ILE A 40 10.36 12.51 10.23
N ALA A 41 10.46 12.29 11.55
CA ALA A 41 11.12 13.22 12.47
C ALA A 41 12.63 13.42 12.16
N GLU A 42 13.27 12.42 11.55
CA GLU A 42 14.68 12.46 11.17
C GLU A 42 14.93 13.10 9.79
N LEU A 43 13.85 13.40 9.03
CA LEU A 43 13.97 13.95 7.68
C LEU A 43 14.05 15.47 7.74
N HIS A 44 15.01 16.02 7.00
CA HIS A 44 15.05 17.45 6.76
C HIS A 44 14.03 17.79 5.67
N ALA A 45 12.85 18.29 6.07
CA ALA A 45 11.74 18.55 5.16
C ALA A 45 10.88 19.72 5.63
N GLU A 46 10.29 20.43 4.67
CA GLU A 46 9.24 21.40 4.94
C GLU A 46 7.93 20.65 5.22
N LEU A 47 7.35 20.85 6.41
CA LEU A 47 6.05 20.27 6.75
C LEU A 47 4.94 21.26 6.45
N VAL A 48 3.99 20.86 5.62
CA VAL A 48 2.80 21.66 5.28
C VAL A 48 1.56 20.95 5.79
N THR A 49 0.77 21.66 6.60
CA THR A 49 -0.50 21.12 7.10
C THR A 49 -1.58 21.22 6.04
N GLY A 50 -2.29 20.12 5.79
CA GLY A 50 -3.43 20.07 4.87
C GLY A 50 -4.10 18.71 4.87
N ASP A 51 -5.25 18.62 4.20
CA ASP A 51 -6.03 17.40 4.07
C ASP A 51 -6.40 17.18 2.58
N LEU A 52 -6.35 15.94 2.11
CA LEU A 52 -6.75 15.58 0.74
C LEU A 52 -8.20 15.97 0.42
N ARG A 53 -9.03 16.10 1.45
CA ARG A 53 -10.44 16.51 1.34
C ARG A 53 -10.64 18.02 1.24
N GLU A 54 -9.54 18.79 1.30
CA GLU A 54 -9.55 20.26 1.26
C GLU A 54 -8.72 20.77 0.07
N PRO A 55 -9.28 20.81 -1.16
CA PRO A 55 -8.54 21.12 -2.38
C PRO A 55 -7.77 22.46 -2.33
N ALA A 56 -8.34 23.49 -1.69
CA ALA A 56 -7.70 24.80 -1.59
C ALA A 56 -6.38 24.76 -0.79
N SER A 57 -6.24 23.85 0.18
CA SER A 57 -5.01 23.67 0.95
C SER A 57 -3.92 23.02 0.09
N LEU A 58 -4.30 22.14 -0.83
CA LEU A 58 -3.38 21.38 -1.68
C LEU A 58 -2.73 22.26 -2.76
N GLU A 59 -3.49 23.18 -3.37
CA GLU A 59 -2.98 24.06 -4.42
C GLU A 59 -1.82 24.93 -3.89
N LYS A 60 -1.97 25.47 -2.68
CA LYS A 60 -0.91 26.25 -2.02
C LYS A 60 0.27 25.37 -1.61
N ALA A 61 -0.01 24.16 -1.11
CA ALA A 61 1.00 23.25 -0.65
C ALA A 61 1.92 22.74 -1.78
N ILE A 62 1.38 22.56 -3.00
CA ILE A 62 2.12 22.08 -4.17
C ILE A 62 2.88 23.20 -4.88
N ALA A 63 2.57 24.47 -4.61
CA ALA A 63 3.17 25.58 -5.32
C ALA A 63 4.71 25.56 -5.28
N GLY A 64 5.32 25.66 -6.47
CA GLY A 64 6.78 25.65 -6.65
C GLY A 64 7.44 24.27 -6.55
N CYS A 65 6.68 23.19 -6.42
CA CYS A 65 7.23 21.84 -6.43
C CYS A 65 7.47 21.34 -7.86
N ASP A 66 8.59 20.61 -8.07
CA ASP A 66 8.95 20.02 -9.36
C ASP A 66 8.22 18.69 -9.60
N ALA A 67 7.94 17.94 -8.52
CA ALA A 67 7.38 16.60 -8.56
C ALA A 67 6.36 16.39 -7.44
N VAL A 68 5.37 15.52 -7.69
CA VAL A 68 4.42 15.06 -6.69
C VAL A 68 4.50 13.53 -6.57
N PHE A 69 4.69 13.04 -5.34
CA PHE A 69 4.56 11.63 -4.98
C PHE A 69 3.30 11.47 -4.14
N HIS A 70 2.22 11.03 -4.76
CA HIS A 70 0.94 10.87 -4.10
C HIS A 70 0.81 9.45 -3.53
N VAL A 71 1.27 9.28 -2.27
CA VAL A 71 1.30 7.98 -1.57
C VAL A 71 0.15 7.82 -0.58
N ALA A 72 -0.47 8.93 -0.17
CA ALA A 72 -1.56 8.91 0.80
C ALA A 72 -2.78 8.15 0.27
N ALA A 73 -3.30 7.23 1.08
CA ALA A 73 -4.58 6.57 0.85
C ALA A 73 -5.19 6.12 2.18
N ASP A 74 -6.51 5.97 2.22
CA ASP A 74 -7.18 5.19 3.25
C ASP A 74 -7.16 3.72 2.81
N TYR A 75 -6.41 2.89 3.55
CA TYR A 75 -6.18 1.47 3.24
C TYR A 75 -6.90 0.52 4.23
N ARG A 76 -7.80 1.04 5.05
CA ARG A 76 -8.57 0.22 5.99
C ARG A 76 -9.43 -0.79 5.23
N LEU A 77 -9.34 -2.07 5.59
CA LEU A 77 -10.16 -3.12 4.96
C LEU A 77 -11.61 -3.12 5.46
N TRP A 78 -11.85 -2.46 6.58
CA TRP A 78 -13.18 -2.26 7.14
C TRP A 78 -13.34 -0.81 7.61
N VAL A 79 -14.43 -0.18 7.22
CA VAL A 79 -14.83 1.17 7.63
C VAL A 79 -16.32 1.19 7.94
N ARG A 80 -16.71 2.02 8.87
CA ARG A 80 -18.12 2.17 9.23
C ARG A 80 -18.88 2.96 8.16
N ASP A 81 -18.24 3.97 7.61
CA ASP A 81 -18.75 4.81 6.52
C ASP A 81 -17.81 4.73 5.31
N PRO A 82 -18.18 3.99 4.25
CA PRO A 82 -17.39 3.90 3.03
C PRO A 82 -17.22 5.24 2.30
N GLU A 83 -18.16 6.17 2.44
CA GLU A 83 -18.07 7.48 1.74
C GLU A 83 -16.86 8.30 2.17
N GLU A 84 -16.44 8.21 3.43
CA GLU A 84 -15.19 8.86 3.87
C GLU A 84 -13.97 8.33 3.12
N MET A 85 -13.93 7.03 2.84
CA MET A 85 -12.85 6.39 2.09
C MET A 85 -12.89 6.82 0.62
N TYR A 86 -14.06 6.89 0.00
CA TYR A 86 -14.20 7.37 -1.38
C TYR A 86 -13.77 8.84 -1.50
N ARG A 87 -14.18 9.70 -0.59
CA ARG A 87 -13.74 11.10 -0.55
C ARG A 87 -12.22 11.21 -0.40
N ALA A 88 -11.61 10.43 0.50
CA ALA A 88 -10.17 10.48 0.69
C ALA A 88 -9.39 9.92 -0.50
N ASN A 89 -9.81 8.76 -1.05
CA ASN A 89 -9.04 8.07 -2.08
C ASN A 89 -9.35 8.61 -3.50
N VAL A 90 -10.62 8.84 -3.83
CA VAL A 90 -11.01 9.24 -5.20
C VAL A 90 -10.93 10.75 -5.36
N GLU A 91 -11.70 11.50 -4.53
CA GLU A 91 -11.73 12.95 -4.65
C GLU A 91 -10.40 13.58 -4.20
N GLY A 92 -9.73 12.99 -3.20
CA GLY A 92 -8.39 13.41 -2.79
C GLY A 92 -7.35 13.23 -3.89
N THR A 93 -7.40 12.12 -4.64
CA THR A 93 -6.52 11.90 -5.80
C THR A 93 -6.81 12.93 -6.90
N ARG A 94 -8.09 13.19 -7.22
CA ARG A 94 -8.48 14.23 -8.17
C ARG A 94 -7.94 15.58 -7.75
N ALA A 95 -8.13 15.97 -6.49
CA ALA A 95 -7.67 17.26 -5.98
C ALA A 95 -6.14 17.44 -6.05
N ILE A 96 -5.37 16.36 -5.80
CA ILE A 96 -3.90 16.38 -5.96
C ILE A 96 -3.50 16.57 -7.43
N LEU A 97 -4.15 15.84 -8.35
CA LEU A 97 -3.86 15.93 -9.78
C LEU A 97 -4.21 17.31 -10.32
N ASP A 98 -5.38 17.85 -9.97
CA ASP A 98 -5.81 19.19 -10.36
C ASP A 98 -4.83 20.27 -9.82
N ALA A 99 -4.43 20.16 -8.55
CA ALA A 99 -3.47 21.08 -7.94
C ALA A 99 -2.08 20.98 -8.59
N ALA A 100 -1.62 19.78 -8.92
CA ALA A 100 -0.37 19.56 -9.63
C ALA A 100 -0.41 20.15 -11.05
N GLN A 101 -1.51 19.98 -11.78
CA GLN A 101 -1.71 20.56 -13.11
C GLN A 101 -1.70 22.09 -13.08
N LYS A 102 -2.46 22.71 -12.16
CA LYS A 102 -2.48 24.16 -12.00
C LYS A 102 -1.10 24.75 -11.69
N ASN A 103 -0.32 24.05 -10.88
CA ASN A 103 1.04 24.45 -10.51
C ASN A 103 2.10 24.01 -11.53
N ARG A 104 1.72 23.43 -12.66
CA ARG A 104 2.63 22.97 -13.74
C ARG A 104 3.71 22.03 -13.24
N VAL A 105 3.37 21.16 -12.27
CA VAL A 105 4.26 20.11 -11.80
C VAL A 105 4.71 19.25 -12.97
N ARG A 106 6.00 18.97 -13.06
CA ARG A 106 6.60 18.23 -14.18
C ARG A 106 6.05 16.82 -14.29
N ARG A 107 5.92 16.11 -13.15
CA ARG A 107 5.45 14.70 -13.10
C ARG A 107 4.80 14.38 -11.77
N VAL A 108 3.75 13.58 -11.83
CA VAL A 108 3.10 12.97 -10.67
C VAL A 108 3.36 11.47 -10.66
N VAL A 109 3.84 10.92 -9.55
CA VAL A 109 3.86 9.47 -9.30
C VAL A 109 2.69 9.16 -8.38
N TYR A 110 1.67 8.48 -8.91
CA TYR A 110 0.50 8.08 -8.15
C TYR A 110 0.65 6.66 -7.63
N THR A 111 0.51 6.48 -6.32
CA THR A 111 0.55 5.18 -5.67
C THR A 111 -0.83 4.56 -5.65
N SER A 112 -1.08 3.64 -6.57
CA SER A 112 -2.26 2.78 -6.57
C SER A 112 -2.04 1.56 -5.68
N SER A 113 -2.43 0.39 -6.10
CA SER A 113 -2.28 -0.87 -5.36
C SER A 113 -2.43 -2.06 -6.30
N VAL A 114 -1.77 -3.18 -6.01
CA VAL A 114 -2.07 -4.46 -6.63
C VAL A 114 -3.54 -4.87 -6.46
N ALA A 115 -4.23 -4.29 -5.49
CA ALA A 115 -5.66 -4.52 -5.25
C ALA A 115 -6.56 -4.13 -6.43
N THR A 116 -6.07 -3.29 -7.36
CA THR A 116 -6.77 -2.86 -8.58
C THR A 116 -6.51 -3.79 -9.77
N MET A 117 -5.67 -4.81 -9.62
CA MET A 117 -5.34 -5.75 -10.70
C MET A 117 -6.36 -6.89 -10.80
N GLY A 118 -6.56 -7.37 -12.02
CA GLY A 118 -7.29 -8.61 -12.27
C GLY A 118 -6.48 -9.83 -11.86
N PHE A 119 -7.11 -10.80 -11.20
CA PHE A 119 -6.45 -12.05 -10.86
C PHE A 119 -7.05 -13.18 -11.69
N THR A 120 -6.21 -13.83 -12.51
CA THR A 120 -6.63 -14.92 -13.37
C THR A 120 -6.80 -16.22 -12.58
N SER A 121 -7.76 -17.06 -12.99
CA SER A 121 -7.99 -18.39 -12.38
C SER A 121 -7.01 -19.47 -12.89
N ASN A 122 -6.28 -19.19 -13.98
CA ASN A 122 -5.56 -20.19 -14.78
C ASN A 122 -4.09 -20.39 -14.36
N ARG A 123 -3.73 -20.20 -13.10
CA ARG A 123 -2.34 -20.31 -12.59
C ARG A 123 -1.33 -19.36 -13.24
N GLN A 124 -1.76 -18.48 -14.13
CA GLN A 124 -0.91 -17.42 -14.67
C GLN A 124 -0.79 -16.31 -13.63
N LEU A 125 0.40 -15.72 -13.52
CA LEU A 125 0.61 -14.54 -12.69
C LEU A 125 -0.15 -13.37 -13.33
N ALA A 126 -0.86 -12.61 -12.51
CA ALA A 126 -1.48 -11.39 -12.98
C ALA A 126 -0.40 -10.31 -13.25
N ASP A 127 -0.68 -9.45 -14.21
CA ASP A 127 0.16 -8.33 -14.64
C ASP A 127 -0.69 -7.06 -14.84
N GLU A 128 -0.07 -6.00 -15.35
CA GLU A 128 -0.73 -4.73 -15.59
C GLU A 128 -1.80 -4.79 -16.67
N ASP A 129 -1.72 -5.76 -17.59
CA ASP A 129 -2.67 -5.96 -18.71
C ASP A 129 -3.80 -6.94 -18.38
N SER A 130 -3.77 -7.54 -17.19
CA SER A 130 -4.79 -8.50 -16.75
C SER A 130 -6.17 -7.84 -16.69
N PRO A 131 -7.20 -8.40 -17.37
CA PRO A 131 -8.53 -7.80 -17.43
C PRO A 131 -9.14 -7.64 -16.03
N VAL A 132 -9.73 -6.49 -15.79
CA VAL A 132 -10.34 -6.15 -14.50
C VAL A 132 -11.41 -5.08 -14.67
N SER A 133 -12.47 -5.20 -13.91
CA SER A 133 -13.56 -4.22 -13.85
C SER A 133 -13.88 -3.80 -12.41
N LEU A 134 -14.71 -2.77 -12.25
CA LEU A 134 -15.17 -2.34 -10.94
C LEU A 134 -15.99 -3.43 -10.22
N GLU A 135 -16.62 -4.33 -10.97
CA GLU A 135 -17.43 -5.44 -10.44
C GLU A 135 -16.57 -6.51 -9.75
N ASP A 136 -15.29 -6.64 -10.17
CA ASP A 136 -14.32 -7.54 -9.57
C ASP A 136 -13.80 -7.04 -8.22
N MET A 137 -14.05 -5.77 -7.89
CA MET A 137 -13.54 -5.12 -6.69
C MET A 137 -14.36 -5.48 -5.46
N ILE A 138 -13.80 -6.32 -4.59
CA ILE A 138 -14.42 -6.76 -3.33
C ILE A 138 -14.14 -5.72 -2.23
N GLY A 139 -15.20 -5.16 -1.66
CA GLY A 139 -15.14 -4.23 -0.54
C GLY A 139 -14.79 -2.78 -0.90
N PRO A 140 -15.04 -1.84 0.03
CA PRO A 140 -14.88 -0.40 -0.23
C PRO A 140 -13.45 -0.01 -0.60
N TYR A 141 -12.44 -0.62 0.04
CA TYR A 141 -11.04 -0.30 -0.23
C TYR A 141 -10.65 -0.58 -1.69
N LYS A 142 -10.90 -1.79 -2.20
CA LYS A 142 -10.55 -2.11 -3.59
C LYS A 142 -11.30 -1.24 -4.58
N ARG A 143 -12.60 -1.02 -4.35
CA ARG A 143 -13.43 -0.17 -5.19
C ARG A 143 -12.90 1.27 -5.23
N SER A 144 -12.62 1.87 -4.07
CA SER A 144 -12.09 3.24 -4.00
C SER A 144 -10.71 3.37 -4.67
N LYS A 145 -9.81 2.38 -4.50
CA LYS A 145 -8.50 2.39 -5.15
C LYS A 145 -8.62 2.23 -6.67
N PHE A 146 -9.50 1.35 -7.15
CA PHE A 146 -9.77 1.19 -8.57
C PHE A 146 -10.30 2.49 -9.19
N MET A 147 -11.31 3.12 -8.56
CA MET A 147 -11.86 4.40 -9.04
C MET A 147 -10.81 5.52 -9.03
N ALA A 148 -9.99 5.60 -7.98
CA ALA A 148 -8.90 6.59 -7.91
C ALA A 148 -7.82 6.35 -8.98
N GLU A 149 -7.53 5.09 -9.32
CA GLU A 149 -6.62 4.75 -10.42
C GLU A 149 -7.20 5.19 -11.77
N GLN A 150 -8.51 5.03 -11.99
CA GLN A 150 -9.15 5.54 -13.20
C GLN A 150 -9.05 7.07 -13.31
N VAL A 151 -9.15 7.81 -12.18
CA VAL A 151 -8.90 9.26 -12.16
C VAL A 151 -7.48 9.60 -12.61
N ALA A 152 -6.47 8.85 -12.14
CA ALA A 152 -5.08 9.05 -12.54
C ALA A 152 -4.84 8.71 -14.02
N ILE A 153 -5.44 7.63 -14.53
CA ILE A 153 -5.38 7.25 -15.94
C ILE A 153 -6.01 8.35 -16.84
N GLU A 154 -7.16 8.89 -16.41
CA GLU A 154 -7.84 9.95 -17.17
C GLU A 154 -7.03 11.25 -17.20
N ALA A 155 -6.41 11.63 -16.07
CA ALA A 155 -5.51 12.78 -16.02
C ALA A 155 -4.32 12.62 -17.00
N ALA A 156 -3.75 11.41 -17.07
CA ALA A 156 -2.68 11.12 -18.01
C ALA A 156 -3.17 11.20 -19.47
N ARG A 157 -4.35 10.67 -19.78
CA ARG A 157 -4.97 10.78 -21.11
C ARG A 157 -5.26 12.22 -21.52
N SER A 158 -5.54 13.07 -20.54
CA SER A 158 -5.75 14.51 -20.73
C SER A 158 -4.45 15.31 -20.87
N GLY A 159 -3.29 14.63 -20.91
CA GLY A 159 -1.98 15.24 -21.17
C GLY A 159 -1.17 15.60 -19.94
N GLN A 160 -1.62 15.26 -18.74
CA GLN A 160 -0.80 15.41 -17.53
C GLN A 160 0.22 14.27 -17.43
N ASP A 161 1.47 14.58 -17.05
CA ASP A 161 2.49 13.53 -16.89
C ASP A 161 2.28 12.80 -15.54
N VAL A 162 1.54 11.67 -15.59
CA VAL A 162 1.20 10.85 -14.44
C VAL A 162 1.69 9.43 -14.67
N VAL A 163 2.54 8.93 -13.78
CA VAL A 163 2.98 7.53 -13.76
C VAL A 163 2.33 6.83 -12.57
N ILE A 164 1.82 5.62 -12.78
CA ILE A 164 1.08 4.88 -11.79
C ILE A 164 1.92 3.71 -11.29
N VAL A 165 2.10 3.59 -9.98
CA VAL A 165 2.74 2.44 -9.36
C VAL A 165 1.74 1.64 -8.54
N ASN A 166 1.82 0.32 -8.63
CA ASN A 166 0.93 -0.62 -7.94
C ASN A 166 1.74 -1.50 -6.98
N PRO A 167 2.07 -0.98 -5.78
CA PRO A 167 2.71 -1.80 -4.76
C PRO A 167 1.87 -3.03 -4.44
N THR A 168 2.55 -4.15 -4.19
CA THR A 168 1.90 -5.38 -3.74
C THR A 168 1.63 -5.32 -2.23
N THR A 169 2.26 -6.17 -1.44
CA THR A 169 2.14 -6.13 0.02
C THR A 169 3.50 -5.78 0.63
N PRO A 170 3.79 -4.49 0.84
CA PRO A 170 5.06 -4.05 1.40
C PRO A 170 5.27 -4.59 2.81
N ILE A 171 6.52 -5.00 3.11
CA ILE A 171 6.95 -5.48 4.41
C ILE A 171 8.31 -4.86 4.76
N GLY A 172 8.54 -4.56 6.04
CA GLY A 172 9.77 -3.96 6.53
C GLY A 172 9.61 -3.26 7.87
N GLU A 173 10.60 -2.48 8.20
CA GLU A 173 10.64 -1.63 9.40
C GLU A 173 9.73 -0.39 9.27
N ARG A 174 9.43 0.28 10.39
CA ARG A 174 8.68 1.55 10.50
C ARG A 174 7.19 1.46 10.14
N ASP A 175 6.59 0.27 10.23
CA ASP A 175 5.13 0.11 10.12
C ASP A 175 4.45 0.48 11.45
N ILE A 176 4.51 1.78 11.81
CA ILE A 176 4.05 2.32 13.11
C ILE A 176 2.58 2.01 13.37
N LYS A 177 1.75 2.11 12.35
CA LYS A 177 0.36 1.70 12.40
C LYS A 177 0.22 0.42 11.60
N PRO A 178 0.41 -0.76 12.25
CA PRO A 178 0.59 -2.01 11.54
C PRO A 178 -0.40 -2.19 10.40
N THR A 179 0.12 -2.23 9.18
CA THR A 179 -0.64 -2.54 7.97
C THR A 179 -1.20 -3.97 8.05
N PRO A 180 -2.14 -4.37 7.20
CA PRO A 180 -2.59 -5.76 7.17
C PRO A 180 -1.44 -6.77 7.05
N THR A 181 -0.39 -6.45 6.29
CA THR A 181 0.82 -7.30 6.18
C THR A 181 1.67 -7.25 7.45
N GLY A 182 1.90 -6.06 8.01
CA GLY A 182 2.61 -5.91 9.28
C GLY A 182 1.91 -6.60 10.44
N ARG A 183 0.57 -6.67 10.42
CA ARG A 183 -0.22 -7.44 11.40
C ARG A 183 0.06 -8.94 11.32
N ILE A 184 0.33 -9.50 10.13
CA ILE A 184 0.75 -10.91 10.02
C ILE A 184 2.03 -11.15 10.83
N VAL A 185 3.03 -10.29 10.67
CA VAL A 185 4.28 -10.40 11.45
C VAL A 185 4.02 -10.23 12.94
N LEU A 186 3.28 -9.18 13.32
CA LEU A 186 2.98 -8.87 14.72
C LEU A 186 2.17 -9.97 15.41
N ASP A 187 1.15 -10.51 14.75
CA ASP A 187 0.32 -11.58 15.31
C ASP A 187 1.09 -12.91 15.37
N PHE A 188 2.03 -13.16 14.45
CA PHE A 188 2.94 -14.29 14.54
C PHE A 188 3.85 -14.17 15.78
N LEU A 189 4.47 -13.01 15.99
CA LEU A 189 5.31 -12.73 17.17
C LEU A 189 4.54 -12.89 18.47
N LYS A 190 3.27 -12.51 18.48
CA LYS A 190 2.34 -12.67 19.64
C LYS A 190 1.74 -14.08 19.75
N LYS A 191 2.20 -15.04 18.92
CA LYS A 191 1.72 -16.43 18.91
C LYS A 191 0.19 -16.56 18.71
N LYS A 192 -0.40 -15.67 17.89
CA LYS A 192 -1.85 -15.63 17.64
C LYS A 192 -2.29 -16.48 16.45
N PHE A 193 -1.40 -17.24 15.83
CA PHE A 193 -1.69 -18.16 14.74
C PHE A 193 -1.75 -19.61 15.21
N PRO A 194 -2.90 -20.12 15.72
CA PRO A 194 -3.06 -21.55 16.03
C PRO A 194 -3.17 -22.39 14.76
N ALA A 195 -3.57 -21.76 13.65
CA ALA A 195 -3.79 -22.39 12.36
C ALA A 195 -3.68 -21.34 11.23
N TYR A 196 -3.68 -21.78 9.97
CA TYR A 196 -3.59 -20.89 8.81
C TYR A 196 -4.65 -21.24 7.75
N VAL A 197 -5.01 -20.27 6.91
CA VAL A 197 -5.86 -20.45 5.72
C VAL A 197 -4.99 -20.57 4.47
N ASP A 198 -5.45 -21.33 3.46
CA ASP A 198 -4.76 -21.45 2.18
C ASP A 198 -5.01 -20.21 1.33
N THR A 199 -4.15 -19.24 1.51
CA THR A 199 -4.11 -17.99 0.74
C THR A 199 -2.68 -17.66 0.36
N GLY A 200 -2.48 -16.63 -0.47
CA GLY A 200 -1.14 -16.19 -0.87
C GLY A 200 -1.11 -14.73 -1.23
N LEU A 201 0.04 -14.12 -0.98
CA LEU A 201 0.33 -12.72 -1.23
C LEU A 201 1.63 -12.60 -2.02
N ASN A 202 1.76 -11.53 -2.76
CA ASN A 202 3.06 -11.13 -3.28
C ASN A 202 3.67 -10.13 -2.29
N LEU A 203 4.74 -10.51 -1.60
CA LEU A 203 5.45 -9.64 -0.66
C LEU A 203 6.55 -8.84 -1.38
N VAL A 204 6.70 -7.57 -1.03
CA VAL A 204 7.78 -6.72 -1.51
C VAL A 204 8.47 -6.02 -0.33
N ASP A 205 9.79 -5.92 -0.38
CA ASP A 205 10.55 -5.08 0.55
C ASP A 205 10.10 -3.62 0.41
N VAL A 206 9.72 -2.98 1.52
CA VAL A 206 9.25 -1.58 1.51
C VAL A 206 10.31 -0.62 0.98
N LYS A 207 11.61 -0.89 1.19
CA LYS A 207 12.70 -0.08 0.62
C LYS A 207 12.76 -0.25 -0.90
N ALA A 208 12.69 -1.49 -1.39
CA ALA A 208 12.64 -1.73 -2.83
C ALA A 208 11.38 -1.10 -3.46
N CYS A 209 10.24 -1.19 -2.77
CA CYS A 209 9.01 -0.52 -3.18
C CYS A 209 9.21 1.01 -3.29
N ALA A 210 9.85 1.65 -2.31
CA ALA A 210 10.17 3.07 -2.35
C ALA A 210 11.09 3.44 -3.52
N LEU A 211 12.14 2.65 -3.75
CA LEU A 211 13.02 2.83 -4.93
C LEU A 211 12.26 2.65 -6.25
N GLY A 212 11.24 1.79 -6.28
CA GLY A 212 10.36 1.65 -7.43
C GLY A 212 9.57 2.92 -7.76
N HIS A 213 9.17 3.71 -6.74
CA HIS A 213 8.55 5.03 -6.95
C HIS A 213 9.53 6.01 -7.59
N ILE A 214 10.80 5.98 -7.17
CA ILE A 214 11.84 6.83 -7.75
C ILE A 214 12.10 6.43 -9.21
N ALA A 215 12.26 5.13 -9.47
CA ALA A 215 12.46 4.62 -10.82
C ALA A 215 11.26 4.95 -11.75
N ALA A 216 10.03 4.90 -11.22
CA ALA A 216 8.84 5.31 -11.95
C ALA A 216 8.85 6.81 -12.27
N PHE A 217 9.32 7.65 -11.35
CA PHE A 217 9.51 9.07 -11.61
C PHE A 217 10.55 9.35 -12.70
N GLU A 218 11.66 8.62 -12.70
CA GLU A 218 12.77 8.84 -13.63
C GLU A 218 12.51 8.26 -15.03
N LYS A 219 11.99 7.03 -15.10
CA LYS A 219 11.91 6.21 -16.30
C LYS A 219 10.49 5.84 -16.75
N GLY A 220 9.51 5.99 -15.86
CA GLY A 220 8.13 5.58 -16.15
C GLY A 220 7.51 6.36 -17.30
N ARG A 221 6.72 5.68 -18.11
CA ARG A 221 5.95 6.31 -19.18
C ARG A 221 4.63 6.85 -18.63
N SER A 222 4.27 8.06 -19.02
CA SER A 222 2.99 8.68 -18.63
C SER A 222 1.79 7.80 -19.00
N GLY A 223 0.85 7.66 -18.08
CA GLY A 223 -0.34 6.82 -18.24
C GLY A 223 -0.12 5.33 -17.98
N GLU A 224 1.13 4.87 -17.84
CA GLU A 224 1.45 3.47 -17.63
C GLU A 224 1.38 3.09 -16.14
N ARG A 225 1.01 1.81 -15.91
CA ARG A 225 0.98 1.17 -14.61
C ARG A 225 2.20 0.28 -14.45
N TYR A 226 2.75 0.23 -13.23
CA TYR A 226 3.92 -0.61 -12.91
C TYR A 226 3.70 -1.31 -11.58
N ILE A 227 3.62 -2.64 -11.60
CA ILE A 227 3.52 -3.46 -10.39
C ILE A 227 4.87 -3.47 -9.69
N LEU A 228 4.90 -2.96 -8.45
CA LEU A 228 6.06 -3.04 -7.58
C LEU A 228 5.88 -4.22 -6.62
N GLY A 229 6.21 -5.41 -7.11
CA GLY A 229 6.06 -6.67 -6.39
C GLY A 229 7.39 -7.34 -6.07
N GLY A 230 7.33 -8.41 -5.31
CA GLY A 230 8.49 -9.21 -4.96
C GLY A 230 8.19 -10.71 -5.06
N GLU A 231 8.23 -11.44 -3.94
CA GLU A 231 8.01 -12.87 -3.92
C GLU A 231 6.54 -13.25 -3.77
N ASN A 232 6.07 -14.16 -4.63
CA ASN A 232 4.76 -14.79 -4.51
C ASN A 232 4.83 -15.91 -3.46
N LEU A 233 4.24 -15.70 -2.29
CA LEU A 233 4.30 -16.62 -1.16
C LEU A 233 2.90 -16.99 -0.66
N THR A 234 2.69 -18.27 -0.36
CA THR A 234 1.53 -18.68 0.42
C THR A 234 1.65 -18.16 1.86
N LEU A 235 0.53 -17.99 2.55
CA LEU A 235 0.55 -17.61 3.97
C LEU A 235 1.40 -18.59 4.79
N LYS A 236 1.32 -19.89 4.48
CA LYS A 236 2.17 -20.92 5.15
C LYS A 236 3.66 -20.63 4.96
N GLN A 237 4.10 -20.34 3.73
CA GLN A 237 5.50 -20.01 3.46
C GLN A 237 5.94 -18.73 4.20
N ILE A 238 5.07 -17.72 4.28
CA ILE A 238 5.35 -16.50 5.06
C ILE A 238 5.55 -16.85 6.54
N LEU A 239 4.67 -17.67 7.12
CA LEU A 239 4.76 -18.09 8.51
C LEU A 239 5.98 -18.98 8.76
N ASP A 240 6.39 -19.81 7.79
CA ASP A 240 7.62 -20.62 7.88
C ASP A 240 8.89 -19.75 7.85
N LYS A 241 8.93 -18.74 6.98
CA LYS A 241 10.02 -17.75 6.97
C LYS A 241 10.11 -17.01 8.30
N LEU A 242 8.97 -16.59 8.86
CA LEU A 242 8.93 -15.96 10.19
C LEU A 242 9.39 -16.92 11.30
N ALA A 243 9.02 -18.20 11.23
CA ALA A 243 9.48 -19.21 12.17
C ALA A 243 11.01 -19.38 12.11
N ALA A 244 11.59 -19.44 10.92
CA ALA A 244 13.04 -19.52 10.73
C ALA A 244 13.79 -18.29 11.30
N ILE A 245 13.22 -17.08 11.11
CA ILE A 245 13.82 -15.83 11.62
C ILE A 245 13.70 -15.70 13.13
N THR A 246 12.61 -16.19 13.73
CA THR A 246 12.28 -15.89 15.13
C THR A 246 12.54 -17.03 16.09
N GLY A 247 12.69 -18.26 15.59
CA GLY A 247 12.73 -19.49 16.38
C GLY A 247 11.36 -19.91 16.96
N LEU A 248 10.27 -19.22 16.62
CA LEU A 248 8.92 -19.57 17.05
C LEU A 248 8.32 -20.67 16.16
N PRO A 249 7.42 -21.53 16.68
CA PRO A 249 6.82 -22.59 15.89
C PRO A 249 5.90 -22.04 14.80
N SER A 250 6.01 -22.59 13.59
CA SER A 250 5.07 -22.30 12.49
C SER A 250 3.78 -23.11 12.69
N PRO A 251 2.58 -22.53 12.42
CA PRO A 251 1.32 -23.26 12.49
C PRO A 251 1.28 -24.40 11.47
N ALA A 252 0.88 -25.60 11.93
CA ALA A 252 0.77 -26.78 11.08
C ALA A 252 -0.66 -27.06 10.57
N ILE A 253 -1.68 -26.52 11.25
CA ILE A 253 -3.08 -26.83 10.99
C ILE A 253 -3.63 -25.91 9.90
N ARG A 254 -4.13 -26.48 8.80
CA ARG A 254 -4.84 -25.72 7.76
C ARG A 254 -6.32 -25.64 8.09
N VAL A 255 -6.88 -24.42 8.09
CA VAL A 255 -8.31 -24.18 8.30
C VAL A 255 -9.03 -24.22 6.95
N PRO A 256 -10.11 -25.01 6.81
CA PRO A 256 -10.96 -24.98 5.62
C PRO A 256 -11.60 -23.60 5.42
N TYR A 257 -11.79 -23.19 4.16
CA TYR A 257 -12.34 -21.89 3.80
C TYR A 257 -13.69 -21.57 4.47
N PHE A 258 -14.59 -22.55 4.54
CA PHE A 258 -15.91 -22.34 5.13
C PHE A 258 -15.86 -22.04 6.63
N VAL A 259 -14.88 -22.60 7.35
CA VAL A 259 -14.65 -22.29 8.78
C VAL A 259 -14.12 -20.86 8.93
N ALA A 260 -13.16 -20.46 8.08
CA ALA A 260 -12.67 -19.09 8.06
C ALA A 260 -13.79 -18.08 7.72
N LEU A 261 -14.68 -18.43 6.78
CA LEU A 261 -15.81 -17.57 6.43
C LEU A 261 -16.81 -17.44 7.59
N ALA A 262 -17.13 -18.54 8.26
CA ALA A 262 -18.01 -18.52 9.42
C ALA A 262 -17.44 -17.66 10.56
N THR A 263 -16.13 -17.77 10.84
CA THR A 263 -15.47 -16.91 11.84
C THR A 263 -15.47 -15.44 11.42
N GLY A 264 -15.28 -15.14 10.12
CA GLY A 264 -15.35 -13.77 9.59
C GLY A 264 -16.74 -13.16 9.77
N VAL A 265 -17.81 -13.92 9.48
CA VAL A 265 -19.19 -13.47 9.69
C VAL A 265 -19.46 -13.17 11.16
N VAL A 266 -19.08 -14.08 12.06
CA VAL A 266 -19.29 -13.90 13.51
C VAL A 266 -18.52 -12.68 14.02
N ASP A 267 -17.25 -12.53 13.67
CA ASP A 267 -16.42 -11.42 14.14
C ASP A 267 -16.92 -10.06 13.58
N GLU A 268 -17.35 -10.02 12.31
CA GLU A 268 -17.87 -8.78 11.71
C GLU A 268 -19.19 -8.35 12.37
N ILE A 269 -20.06 -9.29 12.73
CA ILE A 269 -21.31 -8.98 13.44
C ILE A 269 -21.00 -8.52 14.87
N PHE A 270 -20.25 -9.31 15.65
CA PHE A 270 -20.05 -9.03 17.07
C PHE A 270 -19.06 -7.89 17.31
N THR A 271 -17.93 -7.88 16.62
CA THR A 271 -16.89 -6.86 16.81
C THR A 271 -17.19 -5.61 16.00
N GLY A 272 -17.61 -5.77 14.73
CA GLY A 272 -17.88 -4.66 13.83
C GLY A 272 -19.20 -3.95 14.14
N ARG A 273 -20.33 -4.65 14.00
CA ARG A 273 -21.66 -4.01 14.11
C ARG A 273 -22.07 -3.73 15.54
N ILE A 274 -21.88 -4.69 16.47
CA ILE A 274 -22.35 -4.56 17.86
C ILE A 274 -21.39 -3.70 18.68
N ARG A 275 -20.08 -3.97 18.63
CA ARG A 275 -19.08 -3.25 19.44
C ARG A 275 -18.49 -2.01 18.75
N GLY A 276 -18.76 -1.78 17.47
CA GLY A 276 -18.25 -0.65 16.69
C GLY A 276 -16.71 -0.62 16.56
N ARG A 277 -16.05 -1.78 16.72
CA ARG A 277 -14.58 -1.92 16.61
C ARG A 277 -14.22 -2.62 15.32
N GLU A 278 -12.97 -2.40 14.84
CA GLU A 278 -12.46 -3.09 13.66
C GLU A 278 -12.40 -4.61 13.90
N PRO A 279 -13.12 -5.42 13.09
CA PRO A 279 -13.07 -6.88 13.19
C PRO A 279 -11.67 -7.40 12.84
N ARG A 280 -11.24 -8.50 13.44
CA ARG A 280 -9.98 -9.17 13.10
C ARG A 280 -10.07 -9.90 11.77
N ALA A 281 -11.22 -10.51 11.49
CA ALA A 281 -11.54 -11.16 10.23
C ALA A 281 -12.83 -10.57 9.68
N THR A 282 -12.77 -9.93 8.51
CA THR A 282 -13.96 -9.46 7.80
C THR A 282 -14.36 -10.46 6.73
N ILE A 283 -15.65 -10.49 6.39
CA ILE A 283 -16.15 -11.32 5.28
C ILE A 283 -15.38 -11.02 4.00
N ASP A 284 -15.15 -9.73 3.72
CA ASP A 284 -14.43 -9.31 2.52
C ASP A 284 -12.96 -9.75 2.55
N ALA A 285 -12.27 -9.68 3.69
CA ALA A 285 -10.90 -10.18 3.83
C ALA A 285 -10.82 -11.69 3.56
N VAL A 286 -11.77 -12.47 4.08
CA VAL A 286 -11.84 -13.91 3.83
C VAL A 286 -12.14 -14.22 2.37
N ARG A 287 -13.08 -13.48 1.75
CA ARG A 287 -13.38 -13.62 0.30
C ARG A 287 -12.20 -13.26 -0.57
N MET A 288 -11.49 -12.18 -0.25
CA MET A 288 -10.24 -11.81 -0.94
C MET A 288 -9.17 -12.89 -0.80
N GLY A 289 -9.04 -13.47 0.39
CA GLY A 289 -8.09 -14.55 0.68
C GLY A 289 -8.32 -15.85 -0.10
N ARG A 290 -9.48 -16.03 -0.73
CA ARG A 290 -9.75 -17.20 -1.59
C ARG A 290 -8.89 -17.22 -2.86
N LYS A 291 -8.56 -16.06 -3.40
CA LYS A 291 -7.68 -15.92 -4.57
C LYS A 291 -6.26 -15.61 -4.08
N LYS A 292 -5.28 -16.35 -4.54
CA LYS A 292 -3.86 -16.02 -4.29
C LYS A 292 -3.54 -14.78 -5.12
N MET A 293 -3.10 -13.72 -4.46
CA MET A 293 -2.72 -12.45 -5.12
C MET A 293 -1.28 -12.56 -5.66
N PHE A 294 -1.09 -13.44 -6.62
CA PHE A 294 0.19 -13.68 -7.27
C PHE A 294 0.29 -12.88 -8.55
N VAL A 295 1.36 -12.11 -8.66
CA VAL A 295 1.60 -11.19 -9.76
C VAL A 295 3.04 -11.27 -10.26
N THR A 296 3.29 -10.69 -11.42
CA THR A 296 4.64 -10.45 -11.94
C THR A 296 4.96 -8.96 -11.97
N SER A 297 6.22 -8.61 -11.77
CA SER A 297 6.76 -7.25 -11.89
C SER A 297 7.64 -7.08 -13.12
N SER A 298 7.56 -8.00 -14.08
CA SER A 298 8.44 -8.04 -15.26
C SER A 298 8.43 -6.76 -16.07
N LYS A 299 7.31 -6.02 -16.09
CA LYS A 299 7.23 -4.71 -16.75
C LYS A 299 8.06 -3.66 -16.01
N ALA A 300 7.94 -3.57 -14.70
CA ALA A 300 8.73 -2.66 -13.88
C ALA A 300 10.23 -2.99 -13.98
N GLU A 301 10.60 -4.27 -13.96
CA GLU A 301 11.99 -4.71 -14.10
C GLU A 301 12.57 -4.30 -15.46
N ARG A 302 11.82 -4.47 -16.54
CA ARG A 302 12.26 -4.18 -17.91
C ARG A 302 12.29 -2.68 -18.21
N GLU A 303 11.23 -1.93 -17.84
CA GLU A 303 11.03 -0.55 -18.27
C GLU A 303 11.57 0.48 -17.30
N LEU A 304 11.56 0.16 -15.99
CA LEU A 304 12.12 1.04 -14.96
C LEU A 304 13.54 0.64 -14.55
N GLU A 305 14.06 -0.50 -15.06
CA GLU A 305 15.31 -1.12 -14.59
C GLU A 305 15.30 -1.34 -13.07
N TRP A 306 14.10 -1.47 -12.51
CA TRP A 306 13.88 -1.71 -11.10
C TRP A 306 14.12 -3.18 -10.77
N LYS A 307 14.70 -3.44 -9.59
CA LYS A 307 14.98 -4.81 -9.15
C LYS A 307 14.30 -5.07 -7.81
N THR A 308 13.58 -6.18 -7.74
CA THR A 308 13.13 -6.71 -6.47
C THR A 308 14.28 -7.39 -5.72
N VAL A 309 14.13 -7.54 -4.41
CA VAL A 309 15.07 -8.21 -3.53
C VAL A 309 14.36 -9.29 -2.71
N PRO A 310 15.07 -10.34 -2.26
CA PRO A 310 14.48 -11.36 -1.40
C PRO A 310 13.86 -10.75 -0.13
N VAL A 311 12.65 -11.21 0.23
CA VAL A 311 11.88 -10.63 1.34
C VAL A 311 12.36 -11.06 2.73
N ASP A 312 13.25 -12.04 2.83
CA ASP A 312 13.76 -12.54 4.13
C ASP A 312 14.39 -11.41 4.95
N ALA A 313 15.21 -10.57 4.31
CA ALA A 313 15.83 -9.43 4.97
C ALA A 313 14.78 -8.40 5.44
N ALA A 314 13.74 -8.16 4.63
CA ALA A 314 12.65 -7.26 4.97
C ALA A 314 11.79 -7.80 6.13
N LEU A 315 11.48 -9.10 6.14
CA LEU A 315 10.83 -9.78 7.25
C LEU A 315 11.67 -9.68 8.53
N GLY A 316 12.99 -9.90 8.43
CA GLY A 316 13.91 -9.75 9.55
C GLY A 316 13.90 -8.33 10.13
N ARG A 317 13.93 -7.30 9.29
CA ARG A 317 13.83 -5.89 9.71
C ARG A 317 12.48 -5.58 10.35
N ALA A 318 11.38 -6.10 9.80
CA ALA A 318 10.05 -5.95 10.40
C ALA A 318 9.98 -6.57 11.80
N VAL A 319 10.46 -7.81 11.95
CA VAL A 319 10.53 -8.51 13.24
C VAL A 319 11.35 -7.72 14.26
N LYS A 320 12.57 -7.30 13.88
CA LYS A 320 13.45 -6.50 14.72
C LYS A 320 12.75 -5.21 15.16
N TRP A 321 12.18 -4.48 14.20
CA TRP A 321 11.53 -3.19 14.44
C TRP A 321 10.34 -3.31 15.42
N PHE A 322 9.45 -4.30 15.24
CA PHE A 322 8.31 -4.50 16.14
C PHE A 322 8.76 -4.85 17.58
N ARG A 323 9.85 -5.62 17.74
CA ARG A 323 10.41 -5.94 19.06
C ARG A 323 11.02 -4.71 19.74
N GLU A 324 11.82 -3.92 19.02
CA GLU A 324 12.53 -2.76 19.55
C GLU A 324 11.61 -1.57 19.87
N ASN A 325 10.44 -1.51 19.24
CA ASN A 325 9.50 -0.39 19.43
C ASN A 325 8.30 -0.75 20.33
N GLY A 326 8.39 -1.84 21.11
CA GLY A 326 7.41 -2.17 22.15
C GLY A 326 6.07 -2.69 21.65
N TYR A 327 6.02 -3.29 20.44
CA TYR A 327 4.80 -3.91 19.94
C TYR A 327 4.62 -5.34 20.43
N VAL A 328 5.69 -5.96 20.92
CA VAL A 328 5.73 -7.36 21.40
C VAL A 328 6.43 -7.43 22.75
#